data_10da305b58843d44efcca2036e9164a3
#
_entry.id   10da305b58843d44efcca2036e9164a3
#
_cell.length_a   1.000
_cell.length_b   1.000
_cell.length_c   1.000
_cell.angle_alpha   90.00
_cell.angle_beta   90.00
_cell.angle_gamma   90.00
#
_symmetry.space_group_name_H-M   'P 1'
#
loop_
_entity.id
_entity.type
_entity.pdbx_description
1 polymer ?
#
loop_
_entity_poly.entity_id
_entity_poly.type
_entity_poly.pdbx_seq_one_letter_code
_entity_poly.pdbx_strand_id
1 'polypeptide(L)'
;FQLEDEWLLPAATETLDYLGYPVLLTATNWTEDVDTDYARKLNELDFLTGRRAIDDLSGIGTVRRTHRWLISGRAAIASFRSWLAARAGRLTAFWMPSFQSDLKVVSPIGAFDSAITVENRAYAANVPAAVGRRDIMIATMSGSRYYRRITGATALTPSTESIAIDSVVGAALLPEQIRHVS
;
A
#
# COMPACT_ATOMS: atom_id res chain seq x y z
N PHE A 1 16.52 29.99 32.23
CA PHE A 1 17.22 28.89 31.55
C PHE A 1 16.32 28.50 30.37
N GLN A 2 16.54 29.15 29.22
CA GLN A 2 15.86 28.80 27.98
C GLN A 2 16.68 27.66 27.34
N LEU A 3 16.13 26.46 27.32
CA LEU A 3 16.59 25.40 26.45
C LEU A 3 15.88 25.58 25.10
N GLU A 4 16.41 26.48 24.29
CA GLU A 4 16.15 26.51 22.86
C GLU A 4 17.08 25.52 22.14
N ASP A 5 16.99 24.26 22.51
CA ASP A 5 17.44 23.18 21.64
C ASP A 5 16.28 22.88 20.68
N GLU A 6 16.09 23.77 19.74
CA GLU A 6 15.34 23.48 18.51
C GLU A 6 16.13 22.38 17.79
N TRP A 7 15.78 21.14 18.08
CA TRP A 7 16.24 19.99 17.28
C TRP A 7 15.70 20.16 15.88
N LEU A 8 16.43 20.93 15.06
CA LEU A 8 16.20 21.02 13.64
C LEU A 8 16.36 19.62 13.06
N LEU A 9 15.25 18.93 12.95
CA LEU A 9 15.23 17.70 12.17
C LEU A 9 15.64 18.09 10.75
N PRO A 10 16.61 17.40 10.14
CA PRO A 10 16.99 17.69 8.77
C PRO A 10 15.75 17.68 7.90
N ALA A 11 15.67 18.63 6.96
CA ALA A 11 14.56 18.75 6.03
C ALA A 11 14.27 17.36 5.44
N ALA A 12 13.00 16.96 5.46
CA ALA A 12 12.58 15.68 4.92
C ALA A 12 13.10 15.60 3.48
N THR A 13 13.89 14.58 3.19
CA THR A 13 14.35 14.26 1.84
C THR A 13 13.12 14.18 0.94
N GLU A 14 13.22 14.69 -0.29
CA GLU A 14 12.12 14.78 -1.27
C GLU A 14 11.18 13.58 -1.15
N THR A 15 9.96 13.88 -0.76
CA THR A 15 8.90 12.87 -0.68
C THR A 15 8.31 12.74 -2.07
N LEU A 16 8.43 11.55 -2.65
CA LEU A 16 7.71 11.24 -3.86
C LEU A 16 6.21 11.26 -3.53
N ASP A 17 5.46 12.15 -4.18
CA ASP A 17 4.02 12.28 -3.97
C ASP A 17 3.25 11.49 -5.02
N TYR A 18 2.24 10.75 -4.57
CA TYR A 18 1.27 10.11 -5.43
C TYR A 18 -0.14 10.56 -4.99
N LEU A 19 -0.90 11.12 -5.93
CA LEU A 19 -2.24 11.67 -5.68
C LEU A 19 -2.30 12.67 -4.51
N GLY A 20 -1.26 13.49 -4.35
CA GLY A 20 -1.19 14.51 -3.30
C GLY A 20 -0.80 13.99 -1.92
N TYR A 21 -0.40 12.72 -1.81
CA TYR A 21 0.09 12.13 -0.58
C TYR A 21 1.49 11.55 -0.77
N PRO A 22 2.38 11.73 0.21
CA PRO A 22 3.74 11.19 0.14
C PRO A 22 3.73 9.66 0.20
N VAL A 23 4.73 9.05 -0.43
CA VAL A 23 4.92 7.62 -0.46
C VAL A 23 6.08 7.22 0.44
N LEU A 24 5.86 6.26 1.34
CA LEU A 24 6.93 5.67 2.15
C LEU A 24 7.72 4.67 1.30
N LEU A 25 8.95 5.01 0.97
CA LEU A 25 9.82 4.18 0.10
C LEU A 25 10.71 3.20 0.88
N THR A 26 10.81 3.37 2.19
CA THR A 26 11.60 2.49 3.05
C THR A 26 10.85 1.19 3.27
N ALA A 27 11.36 0.10 2.71
CA ALA A 27 10.77 -1.22 2.88
C ALA A 27 10.80 -1.66 4.35
N THR A 28 9.77 -2.38 4.75
CA THR A 28 9.68 -2.98 6.08
C THR A 28 10.62 -4.17 6.22
N ASN A 29 10.98 -4.50 7.45
CA ASN A 29 11.72 -5.72 7.73
C ASN A 29 10.75 -6.92 7.76
N TRP A 30 10.98 -7.90 6.89
CA TRP A 30 10.17 -9.11 6.73
C TRP A 30 10.76 -10.33 7.45
N THR A 31 11.69 -10.14 8.38
CA THR A 31 12.25 -11.25 9.16
C THR A 31 11.26 -11.85 10.13
N GLU A 32 10.22 -11.11 10.47
CA GLU A 32 9.11 -11.56 11.29
C GLU A 32 7.79 -11.30 10.56
N ASP A 33 6.78 -12.09 10.85
CA ASP A 33 5.44 -11.93 10.30
C ASP A 33 4.85 -10.56 10.70
N VAL A 34 4.03 -10.03 9.81
CA VAL A 34 3.29 -8.79 10.08
C VAL A 34 2.09 -9.12 10.96
N ASP A 35 2.11 -8.63 12.20
CA ASP A 35 0.97 -8.73 13.08
C ASP A 35 -0.22 -7.97 12.47
N THR A 36 -1.32 -8.67 12.30
CA THR A 36 -2.54 -8.11 11.75
C THR A 36 -3.71 -8.34 12.70
N ASP A 37 -4.20 -7.26 13.29
CA ASP A 37 -5.37 -7.26 14.15
C ASP A 37 -6.60 -6.83 13.37
N TYR A 38 -7.66 -7.60 13.51
CA TYR A 38 -8.98 -7.26 12.97
C TYR A 38 -9.88 -6.86 14.14
N ALA A 39 -10.33 -5.63 14.15
CA ALA A 39 -11.25 -5.12 15.18
C ALA A 39 -12.57 -4.69 14.54
N ARG A 40 -13.66 -5.05 15.17
CA ARG A 40 -14.99 -4.60 14.82
C ARG A 40 -15.71 -4.15 16.09
N LYS A 41 -16.26 -2.94 16.06
CA LYS A 41 -16.98 -2.41 17.22
C LYS A 41 -18.43 -2.89 17.15
N LEU A 42 -18.69 -3.97 17.86
CA LEU A 42 -20.03 -4.53 18.02
C LEU A 42 -20.58 -4.15 19.40
N ASN A 43 -21.84 -3.77 19.44
CA ASN A 43 -22.60 -3.64 20.67
C ASN A 43 -23.58 -4.81 20.74
N GLU A 44 -23.47 -5.62 21.79
CA GLU A 44 -24.39 -6.74 22.03
C GLU A 44 -25.41 -6.32 23.10
N LEU A 45 -26.66 -6.27 22.71
CA LEU A 45 -27.79 -6.02 23.61
C LEU A 45 -28.41 -7.37 23.97
N ASP A 46 -28.23 -7.80 25.21
CA ASP A 46 -28.92 -8.96 25.76
C ASP A 46 -30.15 -8.50 26.51
N PHE A 47 -31.32 -8.88 26.02
CA PHE A 47 -32.61 -8.52 26.64
C PHE A 47 -33.00 -9.43 27.82
N LEU A 48 -32.10 -10.30 28.26
CA LEU A 48 -32.35 -11.30 29.35
C LEU A 48 -33.55 -12.23 29.11
N THR A 49 -34.11 -12.21 27.92
CA THR A 49 -35.25 -13.04 27.47
C THR A 49 -34.82 -14.15 26.52
N GLY A 50 -33.52 -14.38 26.39
CA GLY A 50 -32.92 -15.28 25.40
C GLY A 50 -32.84 -14.68 23.99
N ARG A 51 -33.25 -13.44 23.80
CA ARG A 51 -33.05 -12.68 22.56
C ARG A 51 -31.83 -11.77 22.72
N ARG A 52 -30.96 -11.81 21.72
CA ARG A 52 -29.81 -10.92 21.58
C ARG A 52 -29.94 -10.13 20.28
N ALA A 53 -29.62 -8.86 20.33
CA ALA A 53 -29.44 -8.02 19.16
C ALA A 53 -27.98 -7.58 19.08
N ILE A 54 -27.41 -7.68 17.89
CA ILE A 54 -26.05 -7.21 17.63
C ILE A 54 -26.19 -5.95 16.79
N ASP A 55 -25.69 -4.84 17.31
CA ASP A 55 -25.58 -3.57 16.62
C ASP A 55 -24.13 -3.35 16.20
N ASP A 56 -23.89 -3.23 14.90
CA ASP A 56 -22.58 -2.98 14.35
C ASP A 56 -22.33 -1.49 14.21
N LEU A 57 -21.73 -0.91 15.22
CA LEU A 57 -21.44 0.53 15.29
C LEU A 57 -20.38 1.01 14.31
N SER A 58 -19.57 0.10 13.77
CA SER A 58 -18.48 0.46 12.84
C SER A 58 -18.83 0.25 11.37
N GLY A 59 -19.79 -0.60 11.06
CA GLY A 59 -20.16 -0.99 9.69
C GLY A 59 -19.04 -1.69 8.92
N ILE A 60 -17.78 -1.30 9.18
CA ILE A 60 -16.58 -1.81 8.53
C ILE A 60 -15.59 -2.28 9.60
N GLY A 61 -14.98 -3.44 9.38
CA GLY A 61 -13.88 -3.91 10.24
C GLY A 61 -12.64 -3.01 10.09
N THR A 62 -12.07 -2.62 11.21
CA THR A 62 -10.78 -1.90 11.23
C THR A 62 -9.64 -2.91 11.20
N VAL A 63 -8.71 -2.73 10.28
CA VAL A 63 -7.50 -3.55 10.20
C VAL A 63 -6.32 -2.72 10.72
N ARG A 64 -5.65 -3.23 11.73
CA ARG A 64 -4.41 -2.67 12.25
C ARG A 64 -3.27 -3.60 11.90
N ARG A 65 -2.22 -3.06 11.27
CA ARG A 65 -0.99 -3.79 10.96
C ARG A 65 0.18 -3.15 11.67
N THR A 66 1.01 -3.98 12.30
CA THR A 66 2.24 -3.53 12.94
C THR A 66 3.42 -3.89 12.03
N HIS A 67 4.10 -2.87 11.55
CA HIS A 67 5.28 -3.01 10.71
C HIS A 67 6.54 -2.67 11.51
N ARG A 68 7.64 -3.33 11.17
CA ARG A 68 8.95 -3.11 11.79
C ARG A 68 9.95 -2.68 10.72
N TRP A 69 10.86 -1.80 11.08
CA TRP A 69 11.94 -1.34 10.21
C TRP A 69 13.29 -1.59 10.89
N LEU A 70 14.23 -2.14 10.14
CA LEU A 70 15.61 -2.23 10.52
C LEU A 70 16.38 -1.15 9.76
N ILE A 71 16.77 -0.09 10.45
CA ILE A 71 17.44 1.06 9.85
C ILE A 71 18.81 1.20 10.51
N SER A 72 19.87 1.17 9.69
CA SER A 72 21.24 1.30 10.16
C SER A 72 21.85 2.63 9.71
N GLY A 73 22.69 3.19 10.58
CA GLY A 73 23.38 4.46 10.34
C GLY A 73 22.59 5.69 10.79
N ARG A 74 23.31 6.66 11.38
CA ARG A 74 22.71 7.86 11.98
C ARG A 74 21.93 8.70 10.98
N ALA A 75 22.44 8.86 9.76
CA ALA A 75 21.79 9.63 8.72
C ALA A 75 20.46 9.00 8.29
N ALA A 76 20.42 7.68 8.07
CA ALA A 76 19.20 6.97 7.68
C ALA A 76 18.15 7.01 8.80
N ILE A 77 18.57 6.86 10.07
CA ILE A 77 17.68 6.96 11.24
C ILE A 77 17.11 8.39 11.34
N ALA A 78 17.95 9.42 11.17
CA ALA A 78 17.53 10.80 11.23
C ALA A 78 16.52 11.12 10.11
N SER A 79 16.80 10.70 8.87
CA SER A 79 15.89 10.88 7.72
C SER A 79 14.55 10.20 7.94
N PHE A 80 14.54 8.96 8.44
CA PHE A 80 13.30 8.23 8.71
C PHE A 80 12.48 8.88 9.83
N ARG A 81 13.13 9.32 10.91
CA ARG A 81 12.46 10.06 11.99
C ARG A 81 11.89 11.39 11.52
N SER A 82 12.66 12.13 10.72
CA SER A 82 12.21 13.39 10.11
C SER A 82 10.99 13.16 9.21
N TRP A 83 11.02 12.10 8.40
CA TRP A 83 9.89 11.71 7.56
C TRP A 83 8.65 11.41 8.41
N LEU A 84 8.77 10.64 9.50
CA LEU A 84 7.66 10.34 10.42
C LEU A 84 7.15 11.60 11.14
N ALA A 85 8.06 12.47 11.59
CA ALA A 85 7.69 13.73 12.25
C ALA A 85 6.87 14.63 11.33
N ALA A 86 7.24 14.70 10.03
CA ALA A 86 6.50 15.44 9.03
C ALA A 86 5.06 14.91 8.80
N ARG A 87 4.75 13.68 9.22
CA ARG A 87 3.37 13.12 9.20
C ARG A 87 2.54 13.53 10.41
N ALA A 88 3.14 14.19 11.39
CA ALA A 88 2.47 14.63 12.63
C ALA A 88 1.61 13.52 13.26
N GLY A 89 2.14 12.31 13.32
CA GLY A 89 1.45 11.12 13.81
C GLY A 89 0.35 10.64 12.87
N ARG A 90 -0.92 10.92 13.21
CA ARG A 90 -2.10 10.47 12.44
C ARG A 90 -2.69 11.54 11.53
N LEU A 91 -2.15 12.76 11.54
CA LEU A 91 -2.77 13.89 10.87
C LEU A 91 -2.56 13.87 9.36
N THR A 92 -1.41 13.39 8.89
CA THR A 92 -1.09 13.37 7.46
C THR A 92 -1.08 11.94 6.94
N ALA A 93 -1.99 11.64 6.03
CA ALA A 93 -2.01 10.36 5.35
C ALA A 93 -0.79 10.19 4.43
N PHE A 94 -0.42 8.94 4.16
CA PHE A 94 0.66 8.59 3.23
C PHE A 94 0.38 7.24 2.59
N TRP A 95 0.96 7.02 1.44
CA TRP A 95 0.95 5.74 0.77
C TRP A 95 2.07 4.85 1.30
N MET A 96 1.73 3.61 1.54
CA MET A 96 2.69 2.58 1.92
C MET A 96 2.50 1.35 1.02
N PRO A 97 3.45 1.09 0.10
CA PRO A 97 3.43 -0.14 -0.68
C PRO A 97 3.57 -1.37 0.22
N SER A 98 3.01 -2.49 -0.20
CA SER A 98 3.20 -3.76 0.51
C SER A 98 4.64 -4.26 0.39
N PHE A 99 5.40 -3.81 -0.60
CA PHE A 99 6.72 -4.30 -0.99
C PHE A 99 6.76 -5.80 -1.30
N GLN A 100 5.60 -6.38 -1.55
CA GLN A 100 5.42 -7.78 -1.96
C GLN A 100 4.99 -7.84 -3.43
N SER A 101 5.06 -9.03 -4.02
CA SER A 101 4.50 -9.31 -5.34
C SER A 101 3.03 -9.69 -5.20
N ASP A 102 2.18 -8.69 -4.94
CA ASP A 102 0.73 -8.90 -4.82
C ASP A 102 0.13 -9.31 -6.17
N LEU A 103 0.65 -8.73 -7.25
CA LEU A 103 0.30 -9.08 -8.62
C LEU A 103 1.56 -9.53 -9.37
N LYS A 104 1.46 -10.63 -10.11
CA LYS A 104 2.56 -11.15 -10.94
C LYS A 104 2.27 -10.89 -12.40
N VAL A 105 3.04 -10.02 -13.01
CA VAL A 105 2.95 -9.71 -14.45
C VAL A 105 3.45 -10.91 -15.25
N VAL A 106 2.67 -11.32 -16.24
CA VAL A 106 2.98 -12.50 -17.08
C VAL A 106 3.21 -12.17 -18.54
N SER A 107 2.89 -10.94 -18.98
CA SER A 107 3.13 -10.46 -20.33
C SER A 107 3.91 -9.16 -20.33
N PRO A 108 4.69 -8.86 -21.36
CA PRO A 108 5.32 -7.55 -21.50
C PRO A 108 4.29 -6.42 -21.42
N ILE A 109 4.67 -5.31 -20.81
CA ILE A 109 3.89 -4.08 -20.76
C ILE A 109 4.47 -3.14 -21.79
N GLY A 110 3.69 -2.75 -22.78
CA GLY A 110 4.08 -1.72 -23.75
C GLY A 110 4.06 -0.32 -23.12
N ALA A 111 4.85 0.59 -23.67
CA ALA A 111 4.94 1.97 -23.18
C ALA A 111 3.59 2.71 -23.20
N PHE A 112 2.69 2.32 -24.10
CA PHE A 112 1.38 2.96 -24.30
C PHE A 112 0.21 2.08 -23.83
N ASP A 113 0.50 0.96 -23.18
CA ASP A 113 -0.55 0.08 -22.69
C ASP A 113 -1.26 0.70 -21.47
N SER A 114 -2.57 0.68 -21.50
CA SER A 114 -3.46 1.06 -20.39
C SER A 114 -4.00 -0.14 -19.61
N ALA A 115 -3.46 -1.33 -19.87
CA ALA A 115 -3.78 -2.55 -19.16
C ALA A 115 -2.54 -3.43 -19.01
N ILE A 116 -2.49 -4.16 -17.90
CA ILE A 116 -1.43 -5.12 -17.61
C ILE A 116 -2.02 -6.52 -17.47
N THR A 117 -1.34 -7.53 -18.02
CA THR A 117 -1.76 -8.92 -17.87
C THR A 117 -1.00 -9.56 -16.72
N VAL A 118 -1.75 -10.06 -15.76
CA VAL A 118 -1.22 -10.68 -14.54
C VAL A 118 -1.69 -12.12 -14.39
N GLU A 119 -0.99 -12.88 -13.56
CA GLU A 119 -1.44 -14.21 -13.13
C GLU A 119 -2.79 -14.09 -12.40
N ASN A 120 -3.72 -14.98 -12.70
CA ASN A 120 -5.05 -14.94 -12.09
C ASN A 120 -4.96 -15.24 -10.59
N ARG A 121 -5.27 -14.24 -9.79
CA ARG A 121 -5.39 -14.30 -8.32
C ARG A 121 -6.82 -14.01 -7.86
N ALA A 122 -7.77 -14.15 -8.78
CA ALA A 122 -9.16 -13.81 -8.58
C ALA A 122 -9.38 -12.33 -8.19
N TYR A 123 -8.49 -11.44 -8.65
CA TYR A 123 -8.61 -10.01 -8.43
C TYR A 123 -9.89 -9.48 -9.07
N ALA A 124 -10.14 -9.86 -10.32
CA ALA A 124 -11.34 -9.45 -11.06
C ALA A 124 -12.65 -9.85 -10.36
N ALA A 125 -12.66 -10.99 -9.66
CA ALA A 125 -13.83 -11.48 -8.96
C ALA A 125 -14.05 -10.82 -7.58
N ASN A 126 -12.96 -10.50 -6.85
CA ASN A 126 -13.06 -10.19 -5.43
C ASN A 126 -12.73 -8.73 -5.08
N VAL A 127 -11.97 -8.02 -5.90
CA VAL A 127 -11.39 -6.72 -5.53
C VAL A 127 -12.00 -5.51 -6.22
N PRO A 128 -12.67 -5.56 -7.39
CA PRO A 128 -13.13 -4.38 -8.11
C PRO A 128 -14.04 -3.46 -7.29
N ALA A 129 -14.78 -4.02 -6.33
CA ALA A 129 -15.63 -3.26 -5.42
C ALA A 129 -14.91 -2.67 -4.20
N ALA A 130 -13.66 -3.07 -3.94
CA ALA A 130 -12.90 -2.65 -2.76
C ALA A 130 -12.20 -1.31 -3.02
N VAL A 131 -12.80 -0.22 -2.57
CA VAL A 131 -12.30 1.17 -2.77
C VAL A 131 -10.84 1.36 -2.30
N GLY A 132 -10.38 0.60 -1.33
CA GLY A 132 -9.07 0.76 -0.70
C GLY A 132 -7.92 -0.06 -1.32
N ARG A 133 -8.15 -0.77 -2.43
CA ARG A 133 -7.14 -1.67 -3.04
C ARG A 133 -7.00 -1.46 -4.54
N ARG A 134 -6.96 -0.20 -4.96
CA ARG A 134 -6.93 0.17 -6.38
C ARG A 134 -5.62 0.77 -6.83
N ASP A 135 -4.76 1.15 -5.90
CA ASP A 135 -3.52 1.82 -6.23
C ASP A 135 -2.37 0.82 -6.16
N ILE A 136 -1.56 0.79 -7.22
CA ILE A 136 -0.44 -0.13 -7.37
C ILE A 136 0.86 0.63 -7.62
N MET A 137 1.94 0.05 -7.14
CA MET A 137 3.30 0.45 -7.45
C MET A 137 3.98 -0.66 -8.24
N ILE A 138 4.40 -0.37 -9.47
CA ILE A 138 5.24 -1.25 -10.28
C ILE A 138 6.68 -0.85 -10.03
N ALA A 139 7.44 -1.69 -9.34
CA ALA A 139 8.86 -1.48 -9.07
C ALA A 139 9.70 -2.34 -10.01
N THR A 140 10.70 -1.73 -10.65
CA THR A 140 11.61 -2.42 -11.56
C THR A 140 12.91 -2.83 -10.89
N MET A 141 13.63 -3.75 -11.49
CA MET A 141 14.99 -4.15 -11.06
C MET A 141 15.99 -2.98 -11.14
N SER A 142 15.78 -2.04 -12.07
CA SER A 142 16.60 -0.82 -12.21
C SER A 142 16.33 0.22 -11.13
N GLY A 143 15.30 0.02 -10.28
CA GLY A 143 14.92 0.95 -9.22
C GLY A 143 13.85 1.97 -9.62
N SER A 144 13.42 2.00 -10.88
CA SER A 144 12.30 2.86 -11.31
C SER A 144 10.99 2.38 -10.67
N ARG A 145 10.09 3.32 -10.39
CA ARG A 145 8.79 3.07 -9.78
C ARG A 145 7.71 3.80 -10.56
N TYR A 146 6.62 3.11 -10.84
CA TYR A 146 5.45 3.64 -11.55
C TYR A 146 4.23 3.42 -10.68
N TYR A 147 3.49 4.48 -10.40
CA TYR A 147 2.27 4.45 -9.59
C TYR A 147 1.08 4.58 -10.52
N ARG A 148 0.13 3.67 -10.37
CA ARG A 148 -1.08 3.63 -11.21
C ARG A 148 -2.29 3.25 -10.38
N ARG A 149 -3.42 3.77 -10.80
CA ARG A 149 -4.71 3.37 -10.22
C ARG A 149 -5.39 2.35 -11.11
N ILE A 150 -5.84 1.27 -10.51
CA ILE A 150 -6.64 0.26 -11.19
C ILE A 150 -8.04 0.83 -11.42
N THR A 151 -8.48 0.84 -12.67
CA THR A 151 -9.80 1.30 -13.10
C THR A 151 -10.75 0.16 -13.37
N GLY A 152 -10.24 -1.04 -13.62
CA GLY A 152 -11.02 -2.24 -13.87
C GLY A 152 -10.16 -3.49 -13.89
N ALA A 153 -10.82 -4.63 -13.79
CA ALA A 153 -10.16 -5.93 -13.93
C ALA A 153 -11.10 -6.91 -14.62
N THR A 154 -10.56 -7.76 -15.48
CA THR A 154 -11.31 -8.76 -16.23
C THR A 154 -10.53 -10.06 -16.30
N ALA A 155 -11.16 -11.18 -15.99
CA ALA A 155 -10.57 -12.50 -16.19
C ALA A 155 -10.44 -12.76 -17.70
N LEU A 156 -9.21 -13.07 -18.17
CA LEU A 156 -8.95 -13.42 -19.57
C LEU A 156 -9.00 -14.93 -19.77
N THR A 157 -8.32 -15.66 -18.91
CA THR A 157 -8.27 -17.12 -18.91
C THR A 157 -8.36 -17.63 -17.47
N PRO A 158 -8.49 -18.95 -17.22
CA PRO A 158 -8.40 -19.48 -15.88
C PRO A 158 -7.08 -19.15 -15.17
N SER A 159 -6.00 -18.88 -15.91
CA SER A 159 -4.66 -18.59 -15.37
C SER A 159 -4.26 -17.13 -15.43
N THR A 160 -4.98 -16.26 -16.15
CA THR A 160 -4.60 -14.85 -16.34
C THR A 160 -5.79 -13.91 -16.25
N GLU A 161 -5.51 -12.70 -15.77
CA GLU A 161 -6.45 -11.57 -15.72
C GLU A 161 -5.80 -10.32 -16.31
N SER A 162 -6.63 -9.44 -16.87
CA SER A 162 -6.25 -8.12 -17.32
C SER A 162 -6.66 -7.08 -16.29
N ILE A 163 -5.72 -6.25 -15.90
CA ILE A 163 -5.89 -5.13 -14.98
C ILE A 163 -5.80 -3.84 -15.78
N ALA A 164 -6.90 -3.13 -15.92
CA ALA A 164 -6.92 -1.81 -16.54
C ALA A 164 -6.39 -0.75 -15.57
N ILE A 165 -5.56 0.16 -16.04
CA ILE A 165 -4.94 1.23 -15.27
C ILE A 165 -5.35 2.61 -15.80
N ASP A 166 -5.31 3.62 -14.94
CA ASP A 166 -5.76 4.99 -15.21
C ASP A 166 -4.90 5.71 -16.26
N SER A 167 -3.65 5.33 -16.40
CA SER A 167 -2.71 5.94 -17.34
C SER A 167 -1.64 4.95 -17.79
N VAL A 168 -1.06 5.21 -18.96
CA VAL A 168 0.01 4.37 -19.52
C VAL A 168 1.26 4.40 -18.63
N VAL A 169 2.01 3.29 -18.60
CA VAL A 169 3.25 3.21 -17.80
C VAL A 169 4.31 4.17 -18.34
N GLY A 170 4.32 4.41 -19.64
CA GLY A 170 5.28 5.31 -20.30
C GLY A 170 6.65 4.66 -20.55
N ALA A 171 6.81 3.39 -20.24
CA ALA A 171 8.00 2.60 -20.48
C ALA A 171 7.61 1.19 -20.88
N ALA A 172 8.33 0.62 -21.82
CA ALA A 172 8.20 -0.80 -22.15
C ALA A 172 8.91 -1.62 -21.07
N LEU A 173 8.21 -2.55 -20.45
CA LEU A 173 8.72 -3.38 -19.37
C LEU A 173 8.49 -4.86 -19.68
N LEU A 174 9.54 -5.64 -19.59
CA LEU A 174 9.45 -7.10 -19.64
C LEU A 174 9.16 -7.65 -18.23
N PRO A 175 8.46 -8.78 -18.10
CA PRO A 175 8.14 -9.36 -16.78
C PRO A 175 9.37 -9.57 -15.90
N GLU A 176 10.52 -9.98 -16.48
CA GLU A 176 11.77 -10.18 -15.76
C GLU A 176 12.43 -8.87 -15.28
N GLN A 177 12.05 -7.73 -15.82
CA GLN A 177 12.51 -6.42 -15.38
C GLN A 177 11.70 -5.89 -14.19
N ILE A 178 10.56 -6.48 -13.93
CA ILE A 178 9.68 -6.08 -12.83
C ILE A 178 10.08 -6.84 -11.58
N ARG A 179 10.45 -6.08 -10.55
CA ARG A 179 10.83 -6.63 -9.26
C ARG A 179 9.62 -7.10 -8.46
N HIS A 180 8.59 -6.25 -8.38
CA HIS A 180 7.31 -6.55 -7.76
C HIS A 180 6.25 -5.54 -8.20
N VAL A 181 5.00 -5.94 -8.08
CA VAL A 181 3.82 -5.08 -8.18
C VAL A 181 3.06 -5.20 -6.86
N SER A 182 3.00 -4.10 -6.11
CA SER A 182 2.45 -4.02 -4.76
C SER A 182 1.35 -2.97 -4.68
#